data_f5268d74e049663f10d8ba7c017f2629
#
_entry.id   f5268d74e049663f10d8ba7c017f2629
#
_cell.length_a   1.000
_cell.length_b   1.000
_cell.length_c   1.000
_cell.angle_alpha   90.00
_cell.angle_beta   90.00
_cell.angle_gamma   90.00
#
_symmetry.space_group_name_H-M   'P 1'
#
loop_
_entity.id
_entity.type
_entity.pdbx_description
1 polymer ?
#
loop_
_entity_poly.entity_id
_entity_poly.type
_entity_poly.pdbx_seq_one_letter_code
_entity_poly.pdbx_strand_id
1 'polypeptide(L)'
;MTSAELTPDQLRRDPLPLRGRVAVVTGVSRRAGIGYAIARRLAALGASLFLHQFAQHDHDQPWGADPVGPQAVLTGVTAARADDQSGVRHLELDLAVPDAPAQLIGAAGQAFGHLDILVNNHARSGGDGSLGTLTAAMLDAHWAVNTRSAILLAQAFAAQHDGRPGGRVVFMTSGQDLGPMTDEVAYAASKGALASITRTLADQLAGQAITLNAVNPGPVDTGYAPPDAHESVRQHFPQQRWGVPDDPARLIAWLVTDEAAWITGQVINTEGGFRRWD
;
A
#
# COMPACT_ATOMS: atom_id res chain seq x y z
N MET A 1 36.60 7.90 4.35
CA MET A 1 35.81 8.65 5.35
C MET A 1 35.55 7.70 6.48
N THR A 2 36.15 7.92 7.65
CA THR A 2 35.79 7.16 8.88
C THR A 2 34.41 7.62 9.30
N SER A 3 33.44 6.68 9.37
CA SER A 3 32.12 6.99 9.91
C SER A 3 32.31 7.45 11.35
N ALA A 4 31.79 8.64 11.69
CA ALA A 4 31.75 9.09 13.07
C ALA A 4 30.91 8.06 13.87
N GLU A 5 31.37 7.70 15.05
CA GLU A 5 30.65 6.79 15.94
C GLU A 5 29.33 7.46 16.38
N LEU A 6 28.23 6.74 16.24
CA LEU A 6 26.91 7.24 16.61
C LEU A 6 26.77 7.33 18.13
N THR A 7 26.21 8.42 18.62
CA THR A 7 25.89 8.57 20.04
C THR A 7 24.69 7.67 20.44
N PRO A 8 24.54 7.32 21.73
CA PRO A 8 23.41 6.53 22.21
C PRO A 8 22.04 7.13 21.84
N ASP A 9 21.92 8.46 21.80
CA ASP A 9 20.68 9.14 21.41
C ASP A 9 20.38 8.97 19.91
N GLN A 10 21.39 8.97 19.06
CA GLN A 10 21.25 8.68 17.62
C GLN A 10 20.94 7.20 17.32
N LEU A 11 21.24 6.30 18.27
CA LEU A 11 20.92 4.88 18.17
C LEU A 11 19.48 4.55 18.65
N ARG A 12 18.81 5.48 19.33
CA ARG A 12 17.42 5.32 19.77
C ARG A 12 16.47 5.65 18.62
N ARG A 13 15.34 4.95 18.59
CA ARG A 13 14.27 5.26 17.64
C ARG A 13 13.57 6.56 18.02
N ASP A 14 13.38 7.43 17.04
CA ASP A 14 12.48 8.55 17.17
C ASP A 14 11.04 8.02 17.38
N PRO A 15 10.32 8.45 18.42
CA PRO A 15 8.93 8.07 18.63
C PRO A 15 7.99 8.61 17.55
N LEU A 16 8.34 9.70 16.86
CA LEU A 16 7.56 10.34 15.81
C LEU A 16 8.39 10.56 14.52
N PRO A 17 8.88 9.46 13.91
CA PRO A 17 9.84 9.52 12.80
C PRO A 17 9.25 10.13 11.51
N LEU A 18 7.93 10.32 11.46
CA LEU A 18 7.23 10.88 10.30
C LEU A 18 6.66 12.28 10.56
N ARG A 19 7.04 12.92 11.68
CA ARG A 19 6.62 14.30 11.96
C ARG A 19 7.08 15.25 10.85
N GLY A 20 6.13 16.05 10.33
CA GLY A 20 6.37 16.99 9.23
C GLY A 20 6.39 16.35 7.85
N ARG A 21 6.21 15.01 7.74
CA ARG A 21 6.07 14.32 6.45
C ARG A 21 4.63 14.18 6.05
N VAL A 22 4.40 14.17 4.75
CA VAL A 22 3.07 14.01 4.13
C VAL A 22 3.03 12.69 3.36
N ALA A 23 2.06 11.83 3.70
CA ALA A 23 1.86 10.54 3.06
C ALA A 23 0.53 10.48 2.30
N VAL A 24 0.59 10.04 1.05
CA VAL A 24 -0.57 9.62 0.26
C VAL A 24 -0.73 8.11 0.43
N VAL A 25 -1.90 7.66 0.87
CA VAL A 25 -2.24 6.23 1.00
C VAL A 25 -3.47 5.93 0.16
N THR A 26 -3.35 5.01 -0.79
CA THR A 26 -4.48 4.64 -1.66
C THR A 26 -5.23 3.41 -1.16
N GLY A 27 -6.53 3.31 -1.49
CA GLY A 27 -7.36 2.17 -1.08
C GLY A 27 -7.68 2.14 0.42
N VAL A 28 -8.08 3.28 0.98
CA VAL A 28 -8.44 3.43 2.41
C VAL A 28 -9.96 3.54 2.55
N SER A 29 -10.72 2.58 1.98
CA SER A 29 -12.19 2.64 1.94
C SER A 29 -12.87 1.88 3.08
N ARG A 30 -12.17 0.95 3.76
CA ARG A 30 -12.73 0.08 4.79
C ARG A 30 -11.83 -0.01 6.02
N ARG A 31 -12.42 0.01 7.23
CA ARG A 31 -11.68 -0.14 8.50
C ARG A 31 -11.07 -1.53 8.69
N ALA A 32 -11.62 -2.55 8.03
CA ALA A 32 -11.04 -3.91 7.99
C ALA A 32 -9.88 -4.03 6.99
N GLY A 33 -9.59 -3.00 6.19
CA GLY A 33 -8.58 -3.06 5.12
C GLY A 33 -7.15 -2.76 5.58
N ILE A 34 -6.18 -3.26 4.82
CA ILE A 34 -4.75 -3.00 5.03
C ILE A 34 -4.44 -1.50 4.92
N GLY A 35 -5.05 -0.80 3.95
CA GLY A 35 -4.86 0.65 3.78
C GLY A 35 -5.23 1.48 5.00
N TYR A 36 -6.29 1.08 5.70
CA TYR A 36 -6.69 1.71 6.96
C TYR A 36 -5.66 1.48 8.08
N ALA A 37 -5.17 0.26 8.22
CA ALA A 37 -4.13 -0.06 9.20
C ALA A 37 -2.84 0.72 8.93
N ILE A 38 -2.41 0.82 7.65
CA ILE A 38 -1.28 1.64 7.23
C ILE A 38 -1.51 3.10 7.61
N ALA A 39 -2.64 3.69 7.20
CA ALA A 39 -2.94 5.09 7.45
C ALA A 39 -2.92 5.43 8.96
N ARG A 40 -3.51 4.58 9.81
CA ARG A 40 -3.47 4.76 11.26
C ARG A 40 -2.07 4.72 11.84
N ARG A 41 -1.21 3.79 11.36
CA ARG A 41 0.18 3.72 11.82
C ARG A 41 0.97 4.94 11.42
N LEU A 42 0.85 5.41 10.17
CA LEU A 42 1.54 6.60 9.71
C LEU A 42 1.08 7.84 10.49
N ALA A 43 -0.23 7.96 10.77
CA ALA A 43 -0.79 9.02 11.62
C ALA A 43 -0.20 9.00 13.05
N ALA A 44 -0.12 7.81 13.65
CA ALA A 44 0.45 7.63 14.99
C ALA A 44 1.96 7.90 15.04
N LEU A 45 2.67 7.80 13.92
CA LEU A 45 4.07 8.15 13.78
C LEU A 45 4.31 9.63 13.39
N GLY A 46 3.24 10.44 13.33
CA GLY A 46 3.31 11.90 13.15
C GLY A 46 3.10 12.41 11.72
N ALA A 47 2.80 11.53 10.74
CA ALA A 47 2.56 11.96 9.36
C ALA A 47 1.24 12.70 9.19
N SER A 48 1.20 13.70 8.31
CA SER A 48 -0.02 14.20 7.68
C SER A 48 -0.43 13.26 6.55
N LEU A 49 -1.74 13.06 6.36
CA LEU A 49 -2.26 12.03 5.46
C LEU A 49 -3.22 12.60 4.41
N PHE A 50 -3.01 12.19 3.16
CA PHE A 50 -3.98 12.31 2.09
C PHE A 50 -4.46 10.91 1.70
N LEU A 51 -5.74 10.61 1.95
CA LEU A 51 -6.32 9.29 1.78
C LEU A 51 -7.09 9.22 0.47
N HIS A 52 -6.82 8.21 -0.35
CA HIS A 52 -7.66 7.90 -1.49
C HIS A 52 -8.65 6.81 -1.11
N GLN A 53 -9.92 7.02 -1.48
CA GLN A 53 -11.04 6.11 -1.29
C GLN A 53 -11.72 5.81 -2.63
N PHE A 54 -12.31 4.64 -2.76
CA PHE A 54 -13.23 4.29 -3.84
C PHE A 54 -14.19 3.21 -3.32
N ALA A 55 -15.24 3.64 -2.65
CA ALA A 55 -16.18 2.75 -1.97
C ALA A 55 -17.03 1.90 -2.94
N GLN A 56 -17.23 2.38 -4.19
CA GLN A 56 -18.01 1.66 -5.19
C GLN A 56 -17.45 0.25 -5.46
N HIS A 57 -16.12 0.12 -5.54
CA HIS A 57 -15.50 -1.20 -5.70
C HIS A 57 -15.92 -2.17 -4.59
N ASP A 58 -15.85 -1.72 -3.32
CA ASP A 58 -16.22 -2.56 -2.18
C ASP A 58 -17.73 -2.91 -2.17
N HIS A 59 -18.58 -1.97 -2.58
CA HIS A 59 -20.03 -2.23 -2.73
C HIS A 59 -20.32 -3.34 -3.74
N ASP A 60 -19.55 -3.42 -4.80
CA ASP A 60 -19.73 -4.40 -5.88
C ASP A 60 -19.16 -5.79 -5.51
N GLN A 61 -18.50 -5.92 -4.34
CA GLN A 61 -17.88 -7.17 -3.90
C GLN A 61 -18.69 -7.87 -2.79
N PRO A 62 -18.54 -9.19 -2.64
CA PRO A 62 -19.25 -9.96 -1.59
C PRO A 62 -18.99 -9.49 -0.17
N TRP A 63 -17.84 -8.90 0.12
CA TRP A 63 -17.50 -8.40 1.45
C TRP A 63 -18.10 -7.03 1.79
N GLY A 64 -18.60 -6.30 0.78
CA GLY A 64 -19.25 -5.02 0.95
C GLY A 64 -18.33 -3.86 1.38
N ALA A 65 -18.87 -2.66 1.35
CA ALA A 65 -18.21 -1.46 1.87
C ALA A 65 -18.17 -1.43 3.41
N ASP A 66 -17.49 -0.42 3.98
CA ASP A 66 -17.49 -0.25 5.44
C ASP A 66 -18.93 -0.06 5.97
N PRO A 67 -19.37 -0.88 6.94
CA PRO A 67 -20.76 -0.88 7.39
C PRO A 67 -21.22 0.43 8.06
N VAL A 68 -20.28 1.27 8.51
CA VAL A 68 -20.56 2.59 9.11
C VAL A 68 -20.33 3.72 8.11
N GLY A 69 -19.72 3.40 6.97
CA GLY A 69 -19.47 4.33 5.88
C GLY A 69 -18.12 5.05 5.92
N PRO A 70 -17.80 5.82 4.86
CA PRO A 70 -16.47 6.41 4.66
C PRO A 70 -16.08 7.41 5.75
N GLN A 71 -17.04 8.10 6.37
CA GLN A 71 -16.76 9.04 7.46
C GLN A 71 -16.17 8.35 8.71
N ALA A 72 -16.58 7.10 9.00
CA ALA A 72 -16.02 6.34 10.11
C ALA A 72 -14.54 5.97 9.87
N VAL A 73 -14.17 5.70 8.62
CA VAL A 73 -12.78 5.47 8.22
C VAL A 73 -11.94 6.73 8.50
N LEU A 74 -12.39 7.90 8.05
CA LEU A 74 -11.69 9.17 8.28
C LEU A 74 -11.57 9.50 9.77
N THR A 75 -12.65 9.33 10.52
CA THR A 75 -12.67 9.54 11.97
C THR A 75 -11.67 8.64 12.69
N GLY A 76 -11.61 7.35 12.32
CA GLY A 76 -10.67 6.40 12.91
C GLY A 76 -9.20 6.67 12.59
N VAL A 77 -8.89 7.18 11.41
CA VAL A 77 -7.53 7.64 11.07
C VAL A 77 -7.19 8.93 11.80
N THR A 78 -8.11 9.90 11.83
CA THR A 78 -7.92 11.17 12.55
C THR A 78 -7.68 10.97 14.04
N ALA A 79 -8.41 10.03 14.66
CA ALA A 79 -8.24 9.67 16.07
C ALA A 79 -6.90 8.98 16.37
N ALA A 80 -6.20 8.48 15.36
CA ALA A 80 -4.89 7.84 15.50
C ALA A 80 -3.72 8.84 15.39
N ARG A 81 -3.95 10.12 15.11
CA ARG A 81 -2.88 11.13 15.01
C ARG A 81 -2.12 11.25 16.33
N ALA A 82 -0.81 11.42 16.21
CA ALA A 82 0.05 11.62 17.38
C ALA A 82 -0.24 12.97 18.10
N ASP A 83 -0.60 13.98 17.32
CA ASP A 83 -0.90 15.34 17.80
C ASP A 83 -1.83 16.08 16.80
N ASP A 84 -2.18 17.31 17.09
CA ASP A 84 -3.04 18.15 16.25
C ASP A 84 -2.27 18.89 15.13
N GLN A 85 -0.97 18.73 15.03
CA GLN A 85 -0.15 19.38 14.00
C GLN A 85 -0.26 18.63 12.66
N SER A 86 -0.54 17.31 12.69
CA SER A 86 -0.75 16.51 11.49
C SER A 86 -2.19 16.61 10.99
N GLY A 87 -2.37 16.75 9.66
CA GLY A 87 -3.66 16.84 9.01
C GLY A 87 -4.10 15.52 8.37
N VAL A 88 -5.42 15.31 8.25
CA VAL A 88 -6.00 14.23 7.43
C VAL A 88 -6.93 14.85 6.40
N ARG A 89 -6.72 14.53 5.13
CA ARG A 89 -7.57 14.91 3.98
C ARG A 89 -7.86 13.67 3.16
N HIS A 90 -8.86 13.72 2.31
CA HIS A 90 -9.21 12.59 1.46
C HIS A 90 -9.80 13.06 0.12
N LEU A 91 -9.79 12.14 -0.83
CA LEU A 91 -10.45 12.28 -2.13
C LEU A 91 -10.95 10.90 -2.59
N GLU A 92 -12.16 10.87 -3.13
CA GLU A 92 -12.73 9.68 -3.76
C GLU A 92 -12.55 9.79 -5.27
N LEU A 93 -11.88 8.80 -5.87
CA LEU A 93 -11.62 8.72 -7.30
C LEU A 93 -11.60 7.26 -7.76
N ASP A 94 -12.03 7.02 -9.00
CA ASP A 94 -11.75 5.74 -9.67
C ASP A 94 -10.37 5.80 -10.34
N LEU A 95 -9.40 5.08 -9.80
CA LEU A 95 -8.04 5.01 -10.36
C LEU A 95 -7.94 4.21 -11.67
N ALA A 96 -9.03 3.58 -12.14
CA ALA A 96 -9.11 3.06 -13.50
C ALA A 96 -9.15 4.17 -14.56
N VAL A 97 -9.60 5.39 -14.19
CA VAL A 97 -9.62 6.56 -15.08
C VAL A 97 -8.18 7.05 -15.29
N PRO A 98 -7.73 7.25 -16.56
CA PRO A 98 -6.33 7.57 -16.86
C PRO A 98 -5.78 8.80 -16.15
N ASP A 99 -6.57 9.85 -15.98
CA ASP A 99 -6.14 11.13 -15.39
C ASP A 99 -6.27 11.16 -13.85
N ALA A 100 -6.97 10.19 -13.25
CA ALA A 100 -7.21 10.15 -11.81
C ALA A 100 -5.91 10.09 -10.95
N PRO A 101 -4.86 9.37 -11.34
CA PRO A 101 -3.59 9.39 -10.62
C PRO A 101 -2.98 10.79 -10.51
N ALA A 102 -2.95 11.55 -11.59
CA ALA A 102 -2.43 12.92 -11.59
C ALA A 102 -3.33 13.87 -10.77
N GLN A 103 -4.65 13.70 -10.86
CA GLN A 103 -5.60 14.46 -10.04
C GLN A 103 -5.42 14.20 -8.55
N LEU A 104 -5.23 12.95 -8.14
CA LEU A 104 -5.01 12.57 -6.74
C LEU A 104 -3.75 13.22 -6.18
N ILE A 105 -2.62 13.10 -6.87
CA ILE A 105 -1.34 13.69 -6.45
C ILE A 105 -1.41 15.22 -6.44
N GLY A 106 -2.03 15.82 -7.45
CA GLY A 106 -2.26 17.27 -7.52
C GLY A 106 -3.09 17.80 -6.35
N ALA A 107 -4.20 17.12 -6.02
CA ALA A 107 -5.04 17.49 -4.87
C ALA A 107 -4.29 17.34 -3.54
N ALA A 108 -3.49 16.29 -3.36
CA ALA A 108 -2.68 16.10 -2.17
C ALA A 108 -1.60 17.18 -2.03
N GLY A 109 -0.92 17.54 -3.13
CA GLY A 109 0.06 18.62 -3.17
C GLY A 109 -0.56 19.99 -2.86
N GLN A 110 -1.75 20.29 -3.38
CA GLN A 110 -2.49 21.50 -3.03
C GLN A 110 -2.89 21.58 -1.56
N ALA A 111 -3.23 20.42 -0.96
CA ALA A 111 -3.66 20.36 0.45
C ALA A 111 -2.51 20.56 1.44
N PHE A 112 -1.29 20.12 1.11
CA PHE A 112 -0.18 20.06 2.06
C PHE A 112 1.12 20.75 1.59
N GLY A 113 1.20 21.18 0.34
CA GLY A 113 2.34 21.91 -0.23
C GLY A 113 3.49 21.01 -0.70
N HIS A 114 3.64 19.81 -0.16
CA HIS A 114 4.64 18.80 -0.57
C HIS A 114 4.14 17.38 -0.24
N LEU A 115 4.78 16.38 -0.83
CA LEU A 115 4.49 14.98 -0.56
C LEU A 115 5.81 14.21 -0.40
N ASP A 116 5.94 13.43 0.66
CA ASP A 116 7.14 12.67 0.98
C ASP A 116 6.96 11.16 0.79
N ILE A 117 5.74 10.66 0.95
CA ILE A 117 5.45 9.23 0.98
C ILE A 117 4.26 8.93 0.08
N LEU A 118 4.37 7.88 -0.74
CA LEU A 118 3.28 7.31 -1.53
C LEU A 118 3.17 5.81 -1.24
N VAL A 119 2.02 5.37 -0.72
CA VAL A 119 1.70 3.96 -0.56
C VAL A 119 0.58 3.56 -1.50
N ASN A 120 0.92 2.82 -2.56
CA ASN A 120 -0.01 2.26 -3.54
C ASN A 120 -0.61 0.96 -3.02
N ASN A 121 -1.62 1.07 -2.14
CA ASN A 121 -2.27 -0.08 -1.51
C ASN A 121 -3.55 -0.51 -2.24
N HIS A 122 -4.18 0.38 -3.04
CA HIS A 122 -5.40 0.04 -3.77
C HIS A 122 -5.19 -1.15 -4.70
N ALA A 123 -6.25 -1.92 -4.89
CA ALA A 123 -6.28 -3.01 -5.87
C ALA A 123 -7.72 -3.30 -6.31
N ARG A 124 -7.86 -3.68 -7.56
CA ARG A 124 -9.01 -4.45 -8.02
C ARG A 124 -8.72 -5.92 -7.70
N SER A 125 -9.60 -6.55 -6.97
CA SER A 125 -9.68 -7.98 -6.74
C SER A 125 -11.09 -8.45 -7.09
N GLY A 126 -11.25 -9.73 -7.42
CA GLY A 126 -12.52 -10.26 -7.96
C GLY A 126 -12.75 -9.89 -9.43
N GLY A 127 -13.74 -10.55 -10.04
CA GLY A 127 -14.00 -10.41 -11.47
C GLY A 127 -12.82 -10.91 -12.33
N ASP A 128 -12.19 -11.98 -11.90
CA ASP A 128 -11.04 -12.66 -12.52
C ASP A 128 -11.42 -14.10 -12.91
N GLY A 129 -10.50 -14.87 -13.44
CA GLY A 129 -10.74 -16.26 -13.83
C GLY A 129 -9.47 -17.03 -14.13
N SER A 130 -9.66 -18.35 -14.28
CA SER A 130 -8.65 -19.26 -14.80
C SER A 130 -8.41 -19.05 -16.29
N LEU A 131 -7.34 -19.62 -16.83
CA LEU A 131 -6.96 -19.47 -18.24
C LEU A 131 -8.11 -19.82 -19.22
N GLY A 132 -8.98 -20.76 -18.87
CA GLY A 132 -10.10 -21.17 -19.72
C GLY A 132 -11.32 -20.23 -19.71
N THR A 133 -11.41 -19.34 -18.73
CA THR A 133 -12.55 -18.38 -18.56
C THR A 133 -12.13 -16.93 -18.69
N LEU A 134 -10.84 -16.68 -18.83
CA LEU A 134 -10.26 -15.33 -18.88
C LEU A 134 -10.72 -14.57 -20.13
N THR A 135 -11.05 -13.28 -19.94
CA THR A 135 -11.42 -12.37 -21.04
C THR A 135 -10.47 -11.18 -21.11
N ALA A 136 -10.40 -10.53 -22.27
CA ALA A 136 -9.64 -9.29 -22.43
C ALA A 136 -10.10 -8.20 -21.44
N ALA A 137 -11.41 -8.08 -21.20
CA ALA A 137 -11.96 -7.11 -20.25
C ALA A 137 -11.50 -7.35 -18.80
N MET A 138 -11.34 -8.60 -18.37
CA MET A 138 -10.78 -8.93 -17.04
C MET A 138 -9.32 -8.47 -16.95
N LEU A 139 -8.51 -8.77 -17.97
CA LEU A 139 -7.10 -8.34 -18.04
C LEU A 139 -6.99 -6.82 -18.03
N ASP A 140 -7.74 -6.12 -18.86
CA ASP A 140 -7.72 -4.66 -18.98
C ASP A 140 -8.13 -3.98 -17.67
N ALA A 141 -9.17 -4.48 -17.00
CA ALA A 141 -9.67 -3.93 -15.75
C ALA A 141 -8.64 -4.06 -14.62
N HIS A 142 -8.00 -5.24 -14.46
CA HIS A 142 -6.95 -5.43 -13.47
C HIS A 142 -5.69 -4.61 -13.80
N TRP A 143 -5.31 -4.57 -15.08
CA TRP A 143 -4.19 -3.74 -15.52
C TRP A 143 -4.42 -2.26 -15.23
N ALA A 144 -5.59 -1.73 -15.57
CA ALA A 144 -5.94 -0.32 -15.38
C ALA A 144 -5.81 0.11 -13.93
N VAL A 145 -6.38 -0.67 -12.99
CA VAL A 145 -6.40 -0.33 -11.56
C VAL A 145 -5.08 -0.71 -10.87
N ASN A 146 -4.58 -1.94 -11.05
CA ASN A 146 -3.48 -2.43 -10.20
C ASN A 146 -2.12 -1.98 -10.70
N THR A 147 -1.91 -1.89 -12.02
CA THR A 147 -0.59 -1.65 -12.61
C THR A 147 -0.46 -0.25 -13.17
N ARG A 148 -1.28 0.10 -14.17
CA ARG A 148 -1.19 1.40 -14.85
C ARG A 148 -1.33 2.56 -13.87
N SER A 149 -2.32 2.52 -12.99
CA SER A 149 -2.54 3.60 -12.02
C SER A 149 -1.38 3.73 -11.04
N ALA A 150 -0.83 2.61 -10.52
CA ALA A 150 0.30 2.63 -9.60
C ALA A 150 1.56 3.22 -10.23
N ILE A 151 1.83 2.92 -11.51
CA ILE A 151 2.94 3.52 -12.27
C ILE A 151 2.71 5.02 -12.44
N LEU A 152 1.50 5.44 -12.86
CA LEU A 152 1.17 6.85 -13.06
C LEU A 152 1.16 7.64 -11.75
N LEU A 153 0.75 7.03 -10.64
CA LEU A 153 0.87 7.64 -9.30
C LEU A 153 2.33 7.87 -8.92
N ALA A 154 3.20 6.88 -9.14
CA ALA A 154 4.63 7.02 -8.87
C ALA A 154 5.28 8.09 -9.78
N GLN A 155 4.88 8.16 -11.06
CA GLN A 155 5.32 9.21 -11.99
C GLN A 155 4.88 10.61 -11.53
N ALA A 156 3.61 10.79 -11.18
CA ALA A 156 3.09 12.07 -10.71
C ALA A 156 3.71 12.48 -9.37
N PHE A 157 3.93 11.52 -8.46
CA PHE A 157 4.63 11.73 -7.20
C PHE A 157 6.06 12.21 -7.41
N ALA A 158 6.82 11.55 -8.29
CA ALA A 158 8.19 11.95 -8.61
C ALA A 158 8.26 13.35 -9.25
N ALA A 159 7.29 13.68 -10.11
CA ALA A 159 7.25 14.98 -10.78
C ALA A 159 7.04 16.18 -9.83
N GLN A 160 6.38 15.99 -8.69
CA GLN A 160 6.20 17.05 -7.69
C GLN A 160 7.30 17.06 -6.61
N HIS A 161 8.12 16.00 -6.53
CA HIS A 161 9.14 15.88 -5.49
C HIS A 161 10.32 16.82 -5.78
N ASP A 162 10.73 17.60 -4.81
CA ASP A 162 11.76 18.64 -4.97
C ASP A 162 13.20 18.15 -4.70
N GLY A 163 13.38 16.83 -4.54
CA GLY A 163 14.70 16.21 -4.30
C GLY A 163 15.15 16.24 -2.84
N ARG A 164 14.28 16.70 -1.91
CA ARG A 164 14.59 16.60 -0.47
C ARG A 164 14.79 15.16 -0.04
N PRO A 165 15.65 14.85 0.94
CA PRO A 165 15.80 13.50 1.47
C PRO A 165 14.50 12.98 2.07
N GLY A 166 14.23 11.68 1.89
CA GLY A 166 13.11 11.03 2.55
C GLY A 166 11.92 10.72 1.65
N GLY A 167 12.04 10.85 0.32
CA GLY A 167 11.04 10.35 -0.61
C GLY A 167 10.87 8.83 -0.50
N ARG A 168 9.63 8.33 -0.38
CA ARG A 168 9.32 6.90 -0.20
C ARG A 168 8.13 6.49 -1.07
N VAL A 169 8.30 5.44 -1.87
CA VAL A 169 7.22 4.81 -2.62
C VAL A 169 7.12 3.34 -2.23
N VAL A 170 5.93 2.88 -1.92
CA VAL A 170 5.65 1.47 -1.63
C VAL A 170 4.54 0.97 -2.56
N PHE A 171 4.82 -0.12 -3.29
CA PHE A 171 3.81 -0.86 -4.03
C PHE A 171 3.32 -2.06 -3.23
N MET A 172 2.02 -2.35 -3.30
CA MET A 172 1.46 -3.61 -2.79
C MET A 172 1.38 -4.62 -3.92
N THR A 173 2.15 -5.70 -3.79
CA THR A 173 2.09 -6.88 -4.67
C THR A 173 1.25 -7.99 -4.04
N SER A 174 1.46 -9.22 -4.42
CA SER A 174 0.81 -10.41 -3.87
C SER A 174 1.78 -11.59 -3.91
N GLY A 175 1.29 -12.78 -3.58
CA GLY A 175 2.07 -14.02 -3.57
C GLY A 175 2.27 -14.69 -4.93
N GLN A 176 2.03 -14.00 -6.06
CA GLN A 176 2.08 -14.54 -7.42
C GLN A 176 3.46 -15.14 -7.79
N ASP A 177 4.54 -14.65 -7.18
CA ASP A 177 5.90 -15.17 -7.41
C ASP A 177 6.27 -16.36 -6.50
N LEU A 178 5.40 -16.70 -5.54
CA LEU A 178 5.65 -17.71 -4.52
C LEU A 178 4.81 -18.98 -4.71
N GLY A 179 3.81 -18.95 -5.57
CA GLY A 179 2.98 -20.10 -5.90
C GLY A 179 1.86 -19.76 -6.87
N PRO A 180 1.20 -20.76 -7.44
CA PRO A 180 0.14 -20.54 -8.43
C PRO A 180 -1.09 -19.88 -7.81
N MET A 181 -1.70 -18.97 -8.59
CA MET A 181 -2.99 -18.34 -8.33
C MET A 181 -3.93 -18.69 -9.49
N THR A 182 -4.44 -19.91 -9.46
CA THR A 182 -5.04 -20.57 -10.64
C THR A 182 -6.30 -19.91 -11.16
N ASP A 183 -7.08 -19.27 -10.27
CA ASP A 183 -8.35 -18.61 -10.60
C ASP A 183 -8.24 -17.08 -10.59
N GLU A 184 -7.02 -16.54 -10.49
CA GLU A 184 -6.72 -15.12 -10.38
C GLU A 184 -5.65 -14.68 -11.38
N VAL A 185 -5.79 -15.10 -12.66
CA VAL A 185 -4.73 -14.90 -13.69
C VAL A 185 -4.51 -13.42 -13.99
N ALA A 186 -5.59 -12.62 -14.13
CA ALA A 186 -5.47 -11.19 -14.42
C ALA A 186 -4.88 -10.43 -13.21
N TYR A 187 -5.29 -10.78 -11.99
CA TYR A 187 -4.74 -10.23 -10.76
C TYR A 187 -3.25 -10.56 -10.63
N ALA A 188 -2.89 -11.85 -10.75
CA ALA A 188 -1.51 -12.31 -10.66
C ALA A 188 -0.61 -11.61 -11.70
N ALA A 189 -1.07 -11.49 -12.96
CA ALA A 189 -0.35 -10.77 -14.02
C ALA A 189 -0.14 -9.29 -13.63
N SER A 190 -1.17 -8.61 -13.13
CA SER A 190 -1.10 -7.20 -12.75
C SER A 190 -0.15 -6.95 -11.57
N LYS A 191 -0.16 -7.82 -10.56
CA LYS A 191 0.72 -7.74 -9.39
C LYS A 191 2.15 -8.17 -9.71
N GLY A 192 2.33 -9.17 -10.59
CA GLY A 192 3.63 -9.59 -11.12
C GLY A 192 4.32 -8.49 -11.89
N ALA A 193 3.58 -7.70 -12.67
CA ALA A 193 4.12 -6.55 -13.37
C ALA A 193 4.72 -5.52 -12.40
N LEU A 194 4.05 -5.20 -11.29
CA LEU A 194 4.60 -4.29 -10.27
C LEU A 194 5.86 -4.86 -9.63
N ALA A 195 5.88 -6.14 -9.26
CA ALA A 195 7.05 -6.81 -8.71
C ALA A 195 8.24 -6.72 -9.68
N SER A 196 8.01 -7.03 -10.96
CA SER A 196 9.04 -7.02 -12.01
C SER A 196 9.67 -5.65 -12.24
N ILE A 197 8.87 -4.56 -12.21
CA ILE A 197 9.37 -3.21 -12.50
C ILE A 197 9.93 -2.49 -11.26
N THR A 198 9.75 -3.03 -10.06
CA THR A 198 10.16 -2.40 -8.78
C THR A 198 11.61 -1.94 -8.81
N ARG A 199 12.55 -2.79 -9.23
CA ARG A 199 13.98 -2.45 -9.31
C ARG A 199 14.27 -1.37 -10.35
N THR A 200 13.62 -1.45 -11.51
CA THR A 200 13.76 -0.46 -12.59
C THR A 200 13.31 0.92 -12.15
N LEU A 201 12.15 1.02 -11.52
CA LEU A 201 11.66 2.31 -11.03
C LEU A 201 12.47 2.84 -9.84
N ALA A 202 12.94 1.97 -8.96
CA ALA A 202 13.81 2.36 -7.86
C ALA A 202 15.12 2.99 -8.36
N ASP A 203 15.74 2.44 -9.41
CA ASP A 203 16.93 2.99 -10.04
C ASP A 203 16.65 4.38 -10.64
N GLN A 204 15.55 4.54 -11.37
CA GLN A 204 15.16 5.82 -11.98
C GLN A 204 14.86 6.92 -10.93
N LEU A 205 14.36 6.54 -9.76
CA LEU A 205 13.96 7.46 -8.69
C LEU A 205 15.10 7.80 -7.73
N ALA A 206 16.18 7.03 -7.72
CA ALA A 206 17.30 7.19 -6.80
C ALA A 206 17.95 8.59 -6.88
N GLY A 207 18.08 9.14 -8.10
CA GLY A 207 18.61 10.49 -8.32
C GLY A 207 17.77 11.63 -7.75
N GLN A 208 16.53 11.35 -7.38
CA GLN A 208 15.61 12.29 -6.75
C GLN A 208 15.46 12.05 -5.23
N ALA A 209 16.35 11.28 -4.61
CA ALA A 209 16.31 10.88 -3.20
C ALA A 209 15.01 10.14 -2.80
N ILE A 210 14.42 9.37 -3.72
CA ILE A 210 13.23 8.56 -3.52
C ILE A 210 13.62 7.08 -3.52
N THR A 211 13.26 6.35 -2.47
CA THR A 211 13.31 4.88 -2.48
C THR A 211 11.97 4.31 -2.96
N LEU A 212 12.02 3.19 -3.70
CA LEU A 212 10.83 2.46 -4.09
C LEU A 212 10.99 0.98 -3.75
N ASN A 213 10.05 0.44 -2.99
CA ASN A 213 9.98 -0.98 -2.65
C ASN A 213 8.58 -1.53 -2.88
N ALA A 214 8.47 -2.84 -3.04
CA ALA A 214 7.21 -3.54 -3.10
C ALA A 214 7.04 -4.47 -1.89
N VAL A 215 5.81 -4.62 -1.41
CA VAL A 215 5.47 -5.51 -0.29
C VAL A 215 4.38 -6.47 -0.74
N ASN A 216 4.65 -7.76 -0.59
CA ASN A 216 3.63 -8.79 -0.62
C ASN A 216 3.13 -9.02 0.81
N PRO A 217 1.86 -8.71 1.12
CA PRO A 217 1.32 -8.85 2.47
C PRO A 217 0.99 -10.30 2.86
N GLY A 218 0.96 -11.22 1.87
CA GLY A 218 0.42 -12.56 2.05
C GLY A 218 -1.10 -12.58 2.28
N PRO A 219 -1.65 -13.73 2.67
CA PRO A 219 -3.06 -13.81 3.02
C PRO A 219 -3.34 -13.07 4.33
N VAL A 220 -4.06 -11.96 4.21
CA VAL A 220 -4.49 -11.09 5.33
C VAL A 220 -5.99 -11.12 5.41
N ASP A 221 -6.53 -11.41 6.58
CA ASP A 221 -7.98 -11.38 6.81
C ASP A 221 -8.48 -9.92 6.84
N THR A 222 -9.06 -9.51 5.74
CA THR A 222 -9.78 -8.23 5.59
C THR A 222 -11.30 -8.44 5.45
N GLY A 223 -11.78 -9.63 5.78
CA GLY A 223 -13.20 -10.01 5.65
C GLY A 223 -13.60 -10.42 4.23
N TYR A 224 -12.64 -10.71 3.34
CA TYR A 224 -12.94 -11.13 1.96
C TYR A 224 -13.09 -12.65 1.82
N ALA A 225 -12.47 -13.43 2.71
CA ALA A 225 -12.49 -14.88 2.65
C ALA A 225 -13.86 -15.44 3.10
N PRO A 226 -14.45 -16.36 2.34
CA PRO A 226 -15.67 -17.04 2.79
C PRO A 226 -15.37 -17.91 4.02
N PRO A 227 -16.37 -18.12 4.92
CA PRO A 227 -16.17 -18.80 6.19
C PRO A 227 -15.57 -20.22 6.08
N ASP A 228 -15.95 -20.96 5.04
CA ASP A 228 -15.46 -22.31 4.76
C ASP A 228 -14.00 -22.35 4.32
N ALA A 229 -13.54 -21.33 3.60
CA ALA A 229 -12.13 -21.21 3.21
C ALA A 229 -11.24 -20.74 4.38
N HIS A 230 -11.81 -20.06 5.36
CA HIS A 230 -11.04 -19.44 6.45
C HIS A 230 -10.25 -20.46 7.27
N GLU A 231 -10.87 -21.58 7.66
CA GLU A 231 -10.19 -22.64 8.42
C GLU A 231 -9.15 -23.37 7.60
N SER A 232 -9.45 -23.69 6.33
CA SER A 232 -8.50 -24.34 5.42
C SER A 232 -7.21 -23.50 5.27
N VAL A 233 -7.35 -22.21 4.97
CA VAL A 233 -6.20 -21.31 4.80
C VAL A 233 -5.43 -21.14 6.13
N ARG A 234 -6.12 -21.08 7.29
CA ARG A 234 -5.49 -20.96 8.61
C ARG A 234 -4.48 -22.09 8.87
N GLN A 235 -4.79 -23.33 8.44
CA GLN A 235 -3.92 -24.50 8.64
C GLN A 235 -2.59 -24.40 7.89
N HIS A 236 -2.53 -23.61 6.81
CA HIS A 236 -1.29 -23.38 6.07
C HIS A 236 -0.34 -22.39 6.76
N PHE A 237 -0.79 -21.71 7.82
CA PHE A 237 0.07 -20.83 8.59
C PHE A 237 0.74 -21.59 9.75
N PRO A 238 2.10 -21.56 9.86
CA PRO A 238 2.79 -22.16 11.01
C PRO A 238 2.31 -21.63 12.37
N GLN A 239 1.89 -20.35 12.40
CA GLN A 239 1.39 -19.67 13.60
C GLN A 239 -0.09 -19.95 13.87
N GLN A 240 -0.76 -20.78 13.05
CA GLN A 240 -2.18 -21.13 13.17
C GLN A 240 -3.12 -19.91 13.23
N ARG A 241 -2.75 -18.83 12.56
CA ARG A 241 -3.58 -17.62 12.38
C ARG A 241 -3.38 -17.00 11.01
N TRP A 242 -4.41 -16.36 10.51
CA TRP A 242 -4.28 -15.45 9.38
C TRP A 242 -3.43 -14.23 9.73
N GLY A 243 -2.86 -13.60 8.70
CA GLY A 243 -2.38 -12.22 8.82
C GLY A 243 -3.53 -11.29 9.18
N VAL A 244 -3.28 -10.30 10.01
CA VAL A 244 -4.22 -9.19 10.23
C VAL A 244 -3.72 -7.94 9.50
N PRO A 245 -4.59 -6.97 9.16
CA PRO A 245 -4.18 -5.76 8.43
C PRO A 245 -2.98 -5.03 9.03
N ASP A 246 -2.80 -5.13 10.33
CA ASP A 246 -1.68 -4.53 11.04
C ASP A 246 -0.33 -5.23 10.81
N ASP A 247 -0.31 -6.52 10.44
CA ASP A 247 0.95 -7.24 10.18
C ASP A 247 1.76 -6.59 9.03
N PRO A 248 1.24 -6.46 7.80
CA PRO A 248 1.95 -5.75 6.74
C PRO A 248 2.10 -4.24 7.00
N ALA A 249 1.13 -3.63 7.71
CA ALA A 249 1.21 -2.21 8.02
C ALA A 249 2.41 -1.84 8.90
N ARG A 250 2.89 -2.75 9.78
CA ARG A 250 4.11 -2.56 10.57
C ARG A 250 5.35 -2.45 9.69
N LEU A 251 5.49 -3.37 8.72
CA LEU A 251 6.61 -3.33 7.78
C LEU A 251 6.57 -2.06 6.93
N ILE A 252 5.40 -1.72 6.38
CA ILE A 252 5.24 -0.55 5.52
C ILE A 252 5.55 0.74 6.31
N ALA A 253 5.05 0.85 7.54
CA ALA A 253 5.32 1.99 8.39
C ALA A 253 6.83 2.16 8.68
N TRP A 254 7.56 1.06 8.86
CA TRP A 254 9.01 1.10 9.01
C TRP A 254 9.74 1.43 7.70
N LEU A 255 9.34 0.86 6.57
CA LEU A 255 9.95 1.10 5.26
C LEU A 255 9.90 2.57 4.82
N VAL A 256 8.94 3.34 5.32
CA VAL A 256 8.81 4.76 4.98
C VAL A 256 9.53 5.70 5.95
N THR A 257 10.19 5.17 6.99
CA THR A 257 11.06 5.94 7.90
C THR A 257 12.49 6.07 7.35
N ASP A 258 13.30 6.88 8.02
CA ASP A 258 14.72 7.01 7.69
C ASP A 258 15.56 5.80 8.11
N GLU A 259 15.08 4.97 9.04
CA GLU A 259 15.73 3.70 9.39
C GLU A 259 15.84 2.75 8.20
N ALA A 260 14.90 2.84 7.24
CA ALA A 260 14.90 2.02 6.03
C ALA A 260 15.51 2.75 4.80
N ALA A 261 16.18 3.88 4.97
CA ALA A 261 16.69 4.70 3.87
C ALA A 261 17.67 3.97 2.92
N TRP A 262 18.30 2.88 3.40
CA TRP A 262 19.23 2.07 2.59
C TRP A 262 18.55 0.90 1.86
N ILE A 263 17.21 0.79 1.94
CA ILE A 263 16.44 -0.28 1.30
C ILE A 263 15.67 0.31 0.12
N THR A 264 16.03 -0.11 -1.09
CA THR A 264 15.33 0.27 -2.32
C THR A 264 15.38 -0.85 -3.36
N GLY A 265 14.40 -0.90 -4.26
CA GLY A 265 14.32 -1.89 -5.33
C GLY A 265 13.98 -3.32 -4.87
N GLN A 266 13.48 -3.49 -3.64
CA GLN A 266 13.18 -4.80 -3.07
C GLN A 266 11.71 -5.16 -3.21
N VAL A 267 11.44 -6.46 -3.42
CA VAL A 267 10.13 -7.08 -3.22
C VAL A 267 10.21 -7.89 -1.92
N ILE A 268 9.48 -7.46 -0.91
CA ILE A 268 9.56 -8.02 0.44
C ILE A 268 8.29 -8.80 0.75
N ASN A 269 8.45 -10.08 1.09
CA ASN A 269 7.34 -10.94 1.48
C ASN A 269 7.13 -10.90 3.00
N THR A 270 5.90 -10.56 3.43
CA THR A 270 5.50 -10.55 4.85
C THR A 270 4.30 -11.46 5.08
N GLU A 271 4.47 -12.75 4.83
CA GLU A 271 3.39 -13.74 4.75
C GLU A 271 3.24 -14.62 6.00
N GLY A 272 3.94 -14.33 7.10
CA GLY A 272 3.87 -15.15 8.32
C GLY A 272 4.30 -16.62 8.15
N GLY A 273 5.05 -16.91 7.09
CA GLY A 273 5.50 -18.27 6.76
C GLY A 273 4.40 -19.10 6.07
N PHE A 274 3.44 -18.48 5.42
CA PHE A 274 2.35 -19.16 4.69
C PHE A 274 2.88 -20.24 3.74
N ARG A 275 2.37 -21.47 3.90
CA ARG A 275 2.74 -22.64 3.11
C ARG A 275 1.78 -22.83 1.96
N ARG A 276 2.27 -22.76 0.74
CA ARG A 276 1.47 -22.97 -0.50
C ARG A 276 1.45 -24.41 -0.95
N TRP A 277 2.34 -25.22 -0.39
CA TRP A 277 2.52 -26.63 -0.72
C TRP A 277 2.43 -27.46 0.56
N ASP A 278 1.73 -28.57 0.50
CA ASP A 278 1.70 -29.61 1.56
C ASP A 278 3.02 -30.39 1.59
#